data_b482a4046645e04a4e118acc383fa6a4
#
_entry.id   b482a4046645e04a4e118acc383fa6a4
#
_cell.length_a   1.000
_cell.length_b   1.000
_cell.length_c   1.000
_cell.angle_alpha   90.00
_cell.angle_beta   90.00
_cell.angle_gamma   90.00
#
_symmetry.space_group_name_H-M   'P 1'
#
loop_
_entity.id
_entity.type
_entity.pdbx_description
1 polymer ?
#
loop_
_entity_poly.entity_id
_entity_poly.type
_entity_poly.pdbx_seq_one_letter_code
_entity_poly.pdbx_strand_id
1 'polypeptide(L)' 'MNIRVIHKNKRRFLPLLLLADEQEDMIDRYLERGTMYVLEDGGVKAECVITDEGGEILELKNLAVEPE' A
#
# COMPACT_ATOMS: atom_id res chain seq x y z
N MET A 1 15.32 10.30 -2.35
CA MET A 1 14.10 9.76 -1.68
C MET A 1 12.87 10.40 -2.29
N ASN A 2 11.96 9.60 -2.79
CA ASN A 2 10.73 10.06 -3.43
C ASN A 2 9.53 9.30 -2.90
N ILE A 3 8.39 10.00 -2.79
CA ILE A 3 7.10 9.36 -2.56
C ILE A 3 6.32 9.43 -3.86
N ARG A 4 5.78 8.30 -4.28
CA ARG A 4 5.08 8.18 -5.56
C ARG A 4 3.74 7.49 -5.37
N VAL A 5 2.70 7.97 -6.06
CA VAL A 5 1.39 7.32 -6.08
C VAL A 5 1.41 6.23 -7.15
N ILE A 6 0.91 5.05 -6.80
CA ILE A 6 0.79 3.93 -7.72
C ILE A 6 -0.65 3.83 -8.20
N HIS A 7 -0.86 4.00 -9.50
CA HIS A 7 -2.20 4.02 -10.11
C HIS A 7 -2.61 2.68 -10.73
N LYS A 8 -1.64 1.86 -11.16
CA LYS A 8 -1.89 0.63 -11.89
C LYS A 8 -1.00 -0.48 -11.38
N ASN A 9 -1.49 -1.72 -11.53
CA ASN A 9 -0.72 -2.92 -11.23
C ASN A 9 -0.16 -2.90 -9.81
N LYS A 10 -1.02 -2.57 -8.87
CA LYS A 10 -0.66 -2.45 -7.45
C LYS A 10 -0.21 -3.79 -6.88
N ARG A 11 -0.73 -4.91 -7.41
CA ARG A 11 -0.38 -6.26 -6.93
C ARG A 11 1.09 -6.61 -7.17
N ARG A 12 1.81 -5.87 -8.01
CA ARG A 12 3.26 -6.10 -8.15
C ARG A 12 4.02 -5.85 -6.86
N PHE A 13 3.40 -5.13 -5.92
CA PHE A 13 3.97 -4.89 -4.59
C PHE A 13 3.45 -5.87 -3.53
N LEU A 14 2.81 -6.96 -3.95
CA LEU A 14 2.22 -7.92 -3.01
C LEU A 14 3.21 -8.44 -1.96
N PRO A 15 4.47 -8.77 -2.30
CA PRO A 15 5.42 -9.20 -1.27
C PRO A 15 5.59 -8.19 -0.13
N LEU A 16 5.58 -6.90 -0.45
CA LEU A 16 5.69 -5.84 0.56
C LEU A 16 4.38 -5.70 1.34
N LEU A 17 3.23 -5.74 0.66
CA LEU A 17 1.92 -5.66 1.28
C LEU A 17 1.71 -6.79 2.30
N LEU A 18 2.20 -7.98 1.99
CA LEU A 18 2.04 -9.17 2.86
C LEU A 18 2.84 -9.06 4.15
N LEU A 19 3.82 -8.16 4.24
CA LEU A 19 4.54 -7.92 5.49
C LEU A 19 3.62 -7.34 6.57
N ALA A 20 2.62 -6.55 6.18
CA ALA A 20 1.70 -5.90 7.10
C ALA A 20 0.39 -6.65 7.26
N ASP A 21 -0.05 -7.36 6.23
CA ASP A 21 -1.30 -8.11 6.22
C ASP A 21 -1.04 -9.45 5.53
N GLU A 22 -1.04 -10.53 6.30
CA GLU A 22 -0.68 -11.86 5.80
C GLU A 22 -1.76 -12.50 4.94
N GLN A 23 -2.96 -11.90 4.87
CA GLN A 23 -4.09 -12.46 4.14
C GLN A 23 -4.27 -11.73 2.82
N GLU A 24 -3.88 -12.39 1.73
CA GLU A 24 -3.97 -11.84 0.39
C GLU A 24 -5.40 -11.45 0.00
N ASP A 25 -6.39 -12.27 0.39
CA ASP A 25 -7.79 -11.98 0.11
C ASP A 25 -8.27 -10.70 0.81
N MET A 26 -7.76 -10.42 1.99
CA MET A 26 -8.05 -9.16 2.69
C MET A 26 -7.43 -7.97 1.96
N ILE A 27 -6.20 -8.12 1.49
CA ILE A 27 -5.52 -7.08 0.70
C ILE A 27 -6.36 -6.76 -0.55
N ASP A 28 -6.85 -7.77 -1.24
CA ASP A 28 -7.65 -7.59 -2.45
C ASP A 28 -8.94 -6.79 -2.21
N ARG A 29 -9.46 -6.79 -1.00
CA ARG A 29 -10.68 -6.04 -0.67
C ARG A 29 -10.50 -4.53 -0.71
N TYR A 30 -9.28 -4.03 -0.44
CA TYR A 30 -9.05 -2.59 -0.35
C TYR A 30 -8.04 -2.05 -1.36
N LEU A 31 -7.22 -2.91 -1.97
CA LEU A 31 -6.07 -2.46 -2.75
C LEU A 31 -6.47 -1.60 -3.94
N GLU A 32 -7.42 -2.07 -4.75
CA GLU A 32 -7.80 -1.33 -5.96
C GLU A 32 -8.58 -0.06 -5.68
N ARG A 33 -9.42 -0.06 -4.65
CA ARG A 33 -10.20 1.13 -4.29
C ARG A 33 -9.39 2.14 -3.47
N GLY A 34 -8.29 1.71 -2.90
CA GLY A 34 -7.44 2.58 -2.09
C GLY A 34 -6.46 3.38 -2.92
N THR A 35 -5.83 4.36 -2.28
CA THR A 35 -4.70 5.09 -2.85
C THR A 35 -3.42 4.49 -2.27
N MET A 36 -2.55 4.04 -3.16
CA MET A 36 -1.27 3.43 -2.76
C MET A 36 -0.13 4.40 -2.98
N TYR A 37 0.66 4.58 -1.94
CA TYR A 37 1.89 5.38 -2.00
C TYR A 37 3.08 4.47 -1.74
N VAL A 38 4.16 4.70 -2.47
CA VAL A 38 5.43 4.01 -2.23
C VAL A 38 6.53 5.03 -1.96
N LEU A 39 7.45 4.67 -1.10
CA LEU A 39 8.66 5.43 -0.84
C LEU A 39 9.80 4.77 -1.58
N GLU A 40 10.46 5.54 -2.45
CA GLU A 40 11.59 5.07 -3.24
C GLU A 40 12.89 5.74 -2.78
N ASP A 41 13.90 4.91 -2.56
CA ASP A 41 15.25 5.35 -2.20
C ASP A 41 16.22 4.27 -2.67
N GLY A 42 16.61 4.32 -3.95
CA GLY A 42 17.37 3.24 -4.58
C GLY A 42 16.57 1.95 -4.70
N GLY A 43 15.26 2.06 -4.92
CA GLY A 43 14.29 1.00 -4.95
C GLY A 43 13.14 1.28 -4.00
N VAL A 44 12.10 0.47 -4.05
CA VAL A 44 10.94 0.66 -3.17
C VAL A 44 11.28 0.15 -1.77
N LYS A 45 11.17 1.03 -0.78
CA LYS A 45 11.53 0.75 0.61
C LYS A 45 10.34 0.65 1.53
N ALA A 46 9.21 1.26 1.16
CA ALA A 46 8.01 1.26 1.99
C ALA A 46 6.79 1.50 1.13
N GLU A 47 5.63 1.14 1.64
CA GLU A 47 4.34 1.43 1.01
C GLU A 47 3.29 1.73 2.07
N CYS A 48 2.24 2.43 1.67
CA CYS A 48 1.00 2.46 2.43
C CYS A 48 -0.20 2.50 1.49
N VAL A 49 -1.34 2.03 1.99
CA VAL A 49 -2.62 2.09 1.28
C VAL A 49 -3.63 2.78 2.19
N ILE A 50 -4.25 3.82 1.66
CA ILE A 50 -5.24 4.62 2.36
C ILE A 50 -6.55 4.54 1.58
N THR A 51 -7.66 4.29 2.29
CA THR A 51 -8.98 4.27 1.68
C THR A 51 -9.83 5.42 2.20
N ASP A 52 -10.72 5.89 1.32
CA ASP A 52 -11.76 6.86 1.69
C ASP A 52 -12.99 6.06 2.12
N GLU A 53 -13.36 6.18 3.39
CA GLU A 53 -14.48 5.45 3.97
C GLU A 53 -15.77 6.28 4.00
N GLY A 54 -15.75 7.48 3.38
CA GLY A 54 -16.88 8.39 3.35
C GLY A 54 -16.95 9.28 4.60
N GLY A 55 -17.76 10.34 4.53
CA GLY A 55 -17.95 11.23 5.68
C GLY A 55 -16.67 11.88 6.19
N GLU A 56 -15.74 12.18 5.29
CA GLU A 56 -14.43 12.77 5.62
C GLU A 56 -13.53 11.85 6.46
N ILE A 57 -13.79 10.53 6.42
CA ILE A 57 -12.98 9.54 7.12
C ILE A 57 -12.05 8.86 6.13
N LEU A 58 -10.75 8.91 6.44
CA LEU A 58 -9.72 8.14 5.72
C LEU A 58 -9.20 7.04 6.65
N GLU A 59 -8.91 5.88 6.07
CA GLU A 59 -8.41 4.75 6.85
C GLU A 59 -7.10 4.25 6.26
N LEU A 60 -6.10 4.06 7.12
CA LEU A 60 -4.84 3.42 6.75
C LEU A 60 -5.04 1.91 6.79
N LYS A 61 -5.02 1.27 5.62
CA LYS A 61 -5.28 -0.17 5.49
C LYS A 61 -4.02 -1.02 5.55
N ASN A 62 -2.91 -0.48 5.09
CA ASN A 62 -1.65 -1.23 5.01
C ASN A 62 -0.49 -0.25 5.11
N LEU A 63 0.51 -0.60 5.87
CA LEU A 63 1.74 0.18 5.98
C LEU A 63 2.88 -0.81 6.23
N ALA A 64 3.81 -0.89 5.29
CA ALA A 64 4.93 -1.81 5.40
C ALA A 64 6.22 -1.12 5.01
N VAL A 65 7.29 -1.50 5.69
CA VAL A 65 8.64 -1.04 5.44
C VAL A 65 9.51 -2.26 5.18
N GLU A 66 10.27 -2.21 4.10
CA GLU A 66 11.19 -3.28 3.74
C GLU A 66 12.21 -3.47 4.86
N PRO A 67 12.41 -4.69 5.37
CA PRO A 67 13.44 -4.93 6.37
C PRO A 67 14.84 -4.74 5.77
N GLU A 68 15.75 -4.25 6.57
CA GLU A 68 17.14 -4.05 6.16
C GLU A 68 17.95 -5.35 6.19
#